data_02a9c1b6a9e5529380ab610be4d757bb
#
_entry.id   02a9c1b6a9e5529380ab610be4d757bb
#
_cell.length_a   1.000
_cell.length_b   1.000
_cell.length_c   1.000
_cell.angle_alpha   90.00
_cell.angle_beta   90.00
_cell.angle_gamma   90.00
#
_symmetry.space_group_name_H-M   'P 1'
#
loop_
_entity.id
_entity.type
_entity.pdbx_description
1 polymer ?
#
loop_
_entity_poly.entity_id
_entity_poly.type
_entity_poly.pdbx_seq_one_letter_code
_entity_poly.pdbx_strand_id
1 'polypeptide(L)'
;MSAPLKAIDGNVDLPELMTDLAARARNAARVLALASPAQKNRALEAIERAIRASAPAILAANAEDVAEVRAGGATSAFIDRLTLTQARIDAMADGVATVREIKDPVGVVTERWQRPNGMTIERVRVPLGVVAVIFESRPNVAADAGVLCLKSGNAVILRGGSDSFRSCRAIHECLVKGLREAGLPESSIALVPTRDRAAVGLLLTGLNGAIDVIVPRGGKSLVARVEAEARVPVFAHLEGVNHVYVDQAANLEMAKSIVLNAKMRRPGVCGAAETLLVDRKGAPTTLKALVEMLIDAGCEVRGDDAVQRTDARVKPATDEDWDTEYEDAIIAAKLVEGVDEAIAHIHDHGSHHTDAIVTDDEATARKFLDQVDSAIVLHNASTQFADGGEFGFGAEIGIATGKFHARGPVGAEQLTSFKYRVHGTGQIRP
;
A
#
# COMPACT_ATOMS: atom_id res chain seq x y z
N MET A 1 -9.38 -33.92 1.05
CA MET A 1 -10.39 -33.08 1.69
C MET A 1 -9.76 -32.55 2.97
N SER A 2 -9.26 -31.31 3.00
CA SER A 2 -8.79 -30.69 4.24
C SER A 2 -10.00 -30.09 4.96
N ALA A 3 -10.14 -30.36 6.25
CA ALA A 3 -11.22 -29.81 7.06
C ALA A 3 -11.06 -28.26 7.14
N PRO A 4 -12.17 -27.51 7.18
CA PRO A 4 -12.09 -26.07 7.38
C PRO A 4 -11.40 -25.77 8.72
N LEU A 5 -10.51 -24.77 8.73
CA LEU A 5 -9.81 -24.30 9.92
C LEU A 5 -10.85 -23.86 10.97
N LYS A 6 -11.08 -24.69 11.99
CA LYS A 6 -11.85 -24.28 13.18
C LYS A 6 -10.99 -23.27 13.96
N ALA A 7 -11.63 -22.22 14.49
CA ALA A 7 -10.97 -21.39 15.48
C ALA A 7 -10.51 -22.32 16.63
N ILE A 8 -9.24 -22.26 16.96
CA ILE A 8 -8.64 -23.14 17.96
C ILE A 8 -8.55 -22.32 19.24
N ASP A 9 -9.57 -22.47 20.09
CA ASP A 9 -9.53 -22.09 21.49
C ASP A 9 -9.12 -23.35 22.28
N GLY A 10 -7.84 -23.42 22.66
CA GLY A 10 -7.31 -24.55 23.41
C GLY A 10 -5.82 -24.75 23.12
N ASN A 11 -5.12 -25.40 24.01
CA ASN A 11 -3.67 -25.63 24.11
C ASN A 11 -3.01 -26.17 22.82
N VAL A 12 -2.97 -25.35 21.76
CA VAL A 12 -2.29 -25.67 20.49
C VAL A 12 -0.91 -25.07 20.56
N ASP A 13 0.10 -25.84 20.19
CA ASP A 13 1.46 -25.35 20.02
C ASP A 13 1.48 -24.33 18.85
N LEU A 14 1.49 -23.05 19.21
CA LEU A 14 1.47 -21.96 18.21
C LEU A 14 2.62 -22.06 17.18
N PRO A 15 3.88 -22.34 17.55
CA PRO A 15 4.95 -22.61 16.62
C PRO A 15 4.64 -23.73 15.62
N GLU A 16 4.09 -24.85 16.05
CA GLU A 16 3.73 -25.98 15.21
C GLU A 16 2.61 -25.59 14.22
N LEU A 17 1.54 -24.93 14.72
CA LEU A 17 0.45 -24.42 13.92
C LEU A 17 0.94 -23.48 12.80
N MET A 18 1.80 -22.52 13.15
CA MET A 18 2.31 -21.54 12.20
C MET A 18 3.27 -22.19 11.17
N THR A 19 4.05 -23.18 11.59
CA THR A 19 4.95 -23.95 10.71
C THR A 19 4.14 -24.76 9.69
N ASP A 20 3.10 -25.48 10.11
CA ASP A 20 2.21 -26.23 9.21
C ASP A 20 1.48 -25.30 8.23
N LEU A 21 0.93 -24.19 8.73
CA LEU A 21 0.26 -23.19 7.89
C LEU A 21 1.22 -22.67 6.80
N ALA A 22 2.45 -22.33 7.18
CA ALA A 22 3.46 -21.83 6.25
C ALA A 22 3.90 -22.89 5.24
N ALA A 23 4.07 -24.14 5.66
CA ALA A 23 4.42 -25.24 4.76
C ALA A 23 3.31 -25.49 3.71
N ARG A 24 2.05 -25.43 4.12
CA ARG A 24 0.91 -25.53 3.20
C ARG A 24 0.85 -24.35 2.23
N ALA A 25 1.08 -23.11 2.69
CA ALA A 25 1.15 -21.94 1.83
C ALA A 25 2.31 -22.04 0.82
N ARG A 26 3.49 -22.50 1.25
CA ARG A 26 4.65 -22.73 0.36
C ARG A 26 4.34 -23.77 -0.74
N ASN A 27 3.65 -24.85 -0.41
CA ASN A 27 3.22 -25.84 -1.40
C ASN A 27 2.18 -25.23 -2.36
N ALA A 28 1.23 -24.46 -1.87
CA ALA A 28 0.24 -23.78 -2.70
C ALA A 28 0.89 -22.77 -3.66
N ALA A 29 1.91 -22.02 -3.20
CA ALA A 29 2.65 -21.09 -4.05
C ALA A 29 3.27 -21.76 -5.28
N ARG A 30 3.78 -22.99 -5.13
CA ARG A 30 4.32 -23.77 -6.27
C ARG A 30 3.24 -24.10 -7.31
N VAL A 31 2.02 -24.39 -6.87
CA VAL A 31 0.88 -24.65 -7.76
C VAL A 31 0.43 -23.36 -8.43
N LEU A 32 0.30 -22.27 -7.67
CA LEU A 32 -0.13 -20.97 -8.19
C LEU A 32 0.84 -20.40 -9.23
N ALA A 33 2.14 -20.59 -9.05
CA ALA A 33 3.15 -20.14 -10.02
C ALA A 33 2.96 -20.74 -11.42
N LEU A 34 2.24 -21.85 -11.52
CA LEU A 34 1.94 -22.56 -12.77
C LEU A 34 0.46 -22.44 -13.19
N ALA A 35 -0.38 -21.84 -12.35
CA ALA A 35 -1.80 -21.68 -12.65
C ALA A 35 -2.01 -20.75 -13.85
N SER A 36 -2.90 -21.16 -14.76
CA SER A 36 -3.20 -20.33 -15.93
C SER A 36 -3.97 -19.06 -15.55
N PRO A 37 -3.85 -17.99 -16.35
CA PRO A 37 -4.66 -16.78 -16.17
C PRO A 37 -6.16 -17.08 -16.10
N ALA A 38 -6.64 -17.99 -16.94
CA ALA A 38 -8.05 -18.41 -16.95
C ALA A 38 -8.46 -19.09 -15.62
N GLN A 39 -7.59 -19.90 -15.03
CA GLN A 39 -7.87 -20.56 -13.76
C GLN A 39 -7.91 -19.55 -12.59
N LYS A 40 -6.97 -18.60 -12.55
CA LYS A 40 -6.96 -17.52 -11.57
C LYS A 40 -8.20 -16.63 -11.70
N ASN A 41 -8.58 -16.28 -12.94
CA ASN A 41 -9.79 -15.48 -13.20
C ASN A 41 -11.08 -16.19 -12.79
N ARG A 42 -11.20 -17.51 -13.01
CA ARG A 42 -12.35 -18.29 -12.49
C ARG A 42 -12.42 -18.24 -10.95
N ALA A 43 -11.27 -18.34 -10.27
CA ALA A 43 -11.25 -18.21 -8.81
C ALA A 43 -11.73 -16.82 -8.36
N LEU A 44 -11.23 -15.74 -8.99
CA LEU A 44 -11.62 -14.37 -8.68
C LEU A 44 -13.11 -14.14 -8.92
N GLU A 45 -13.67 -14.63 -10.03
CA GLU A 45 -15.11 -14.55 -10.32
C GLU A 45 -15.94 -15.28 -9.27
N ALA A 46 -15.51 -16.48 -8.86
CA ALA A 46 -16.20 -17.25 -7.83
C ALA A 46 -16.10 -16.58 -6.45
N ILE A 47 -14.96 -15.96 -6.13
CA ILE A 47 -14.77 -15.15 -4.91
C ILE A 47 -15.73 -13.95 -4.90
N GLU A 48 -15.81 -13.19 -5.99
CA GLU A 48 -16.73 -12.06 -6.13
C GLU A 48 -18.17 -12.49 -5.82
N ARG A 49 -18.65 -13.54 -6.48
CA ARG A 49 -19.99 -14.10 -6.24
C ARG A 49 -20.18 -14.55 -4.78
N ALA A 50 -19.16 -15.18 -4.19
CA ALA A 50 -19.23 -15.67 -2.81
C ALA A 50 -19.32 -14.50 -1.80
N ILE A 51 -18.56 -13.42 -1.99
CA ILE A 51 -18.62 -12.22 -1.13
C ILE A 51 -20.01 -11.59 -1.20
N ARG A 52 -20.57 -11.37 -2.39
CA ARG A 52 -21.92 -10.80 -2.54
C ARG A 52 -22.98 -11.70 -1.91
N ALA A 53 -22.93 -13.01 -2.14
CA ALA A 53 -23.88 -13.96 -1.59
C ALA A 53 -23.77 -14.11 -0.06
N SER A 54 -22.60 -13.89 0.51
CA SER A 54 -22.34 -14.02 1.95
C SER A 54 -22.43 -12.68 2.70
N ALA A 55 -22.85 -11.59 2.05
CA ALA A 55 -22.91 -10.26 2.66
C ALA A 55 -23.66 -10.25 4.02
N PRO A 56 -24.81 -10.92 4.19
CA PRO A 56 -25.49 -10.97 5.50
C PRO A 56 -24.64 -11.63 6.59
N ALA A 57 -23.92 -12.69 6.29
CA ALA A 57 -23.05 -13.39 7.24
C ALA A 57 -21.81 -12.55 7.59
N ILE A 58 -21.21 -11.87 6.61
CA ILE A 58 -20.08 -10.95 6.82
C ILE A 58 -20.52 -9.78 7.70
N LEU A 59 -21.70 -9.18 7.44
CA LEU A 59 -22.24 -8.08 8.24
C LEU A 59 -22.52 -8.53 9.68
N ALA A 60 -23.07 -9.71 9.90
CA ALA A 60 -23.32 -10.26 11.23
C ALA A 60 -22.01 -10.46 12.01
N ALA A 61 -20.99 -11.08 11.40
CA ALA A 61 -19.67 -11.24 11.99
C ALA A 61 -18.99 -9.88 12.31
N ASN A 62 -19.15 -8.90 11.43
CA ASN A 62 -18.62 -7.57 11.64
C ASN A 62 -19.34 -6.83 12.78
N ALA A 63 -20.65 -6.98 12.90
CA ALA A 63 -21.39 -6.38 14.00
C ALA A 63 -20.91 -6.88 15.37
N GLU A 64 -20.54 -8.16 15.49
CA GLU A 64 -19.95 -8.71 16.72
C GLU A 64 -18.58 -8.11 17.03
N ASP A 65 -17.69 -8.00 16.02
CA ASP A 65 -16.36 -7.37 16.17
C ASP A 65 -16.52 -5.90 16.58
N VAL A 66 -17.39 -5.14 15.91
CA VAL A 66 -17.66 -3.72 16.22
C VAL A 66 -18.22 -3.54 17.64
N ALA A 67 -19.13 -4.45 18.09
CA ALA A 67 -19.68 -4.39 19.44
C ALA A 67 -18.60 -4.62 20.51
N GLU A 68 -17.71 -5.61 20.29
CA GLU A 68 -16.59 -5.92 21.19
C GLU A 68 -15.63 -4.72 21.31
N VAL A 69 -15.24 -4.11 20.17
CA VAL A 69 -14.31 -2.96 20.13
C VAL A 69 -14.94 -1.70 20.75
N ARG A 70 -16.23 -1.46 20.51
CA ARG A 70 -16.96 -0.33 21.11
C ARG A 70 -17.05 -0.47 22.63
N ALA A 71 -17.31 -1.67 23.14
CA ALA A 71 -17.30 -1.95 24.58
C ALA A 71 -15.91 -1.75 25.19
N GLY A 72 -14.83 -1.94 24.42
CA GLY A 72 -13.46 -1.67 24.79
C GLY A 72 -13.04 -0.18 24.77
N GLY A 73 -13.94 0.74 24.44
CA GLY A 73 -13.67 2.19 24.45
C GLY A 73 -12.87 2.73 23.27
N ALA A 74 -12.87 2.05 22.12
CA ALA A 74 -12.19 2.52 20.94
C ALA A 74 -12.75 3.84 20.39
N THR A 75 -11.89 4.61 19.69
CA THR A 75 -12.26 5.89 19.07
C THR A 75 -13.25 5.71 17.94
N SER A 76 -14.03 6.76 17.62
CA SER A 76 -14.97 6.76 16.51
C SER A 76 -14.29 6.47 15.16
N ALA A 77 -13.11 7.02 14.94
CA ALA A 77 -12.31 6.79 13.73
C ALA A 77 -11.86 5.32 13.60
N PHE A 78 -11.49 4.67 14.72
CA PHE A 78 -11.17 3.25 14.73
C PHE A 78 -12.40 2.39 14.40
N ILE A 79 -13.54 2.69 15.04
CA ILE A 79 -14.81 2.00 14.81
C ILE A 79 -15.26 2.16 13.35
N ASP A 80 -15.14 3.35 12.76
CA ASP A 80 -15.49 3.56 11.35
C ASP A 80 -14.63 2.72 10.40
N ARG A 81 -13.32 2.66 10.62
CA ARG A 81 -12.40 1.82 9.83
C ARG A 81 -12.73 0.34 9.90
N LEU A 82 -13.18 -0.14 11.06
CA LEU A 82 -13.56 -1.53 11.30
C LEU A 82 -14.93 -1.88 10.70
N THR A 83 -15.86 -0.92 10.68
CA THR A 83 -17.27 -1.15 10.34
C THR A 83 -17.41 -1.48 8.85
N LEU A 84 -18.05 -2.59 8.54
CA LEU A 84 -18.52 -2.94 7.20
C LEU A 84 -19.99 -2.56 7.06
N THR A 85 -20.33 -1.97 5.92
CA THR A 85 -21.69 -1.71 5.47
C THR A 85 -21.94 -2.50 4.18
N GLN A 86 -23.20 -2.63 3.77
CA GLN A 86 -23.49 -3.25 2.47
C GLN A 86 -22.71 -2.60 1.34
N ALA A 87 -22.65 -1.28 1.30
CA ALA A 87 -21.89 -0.54 0.28
C ALA A 87 -20.38 -0.85 0.32
N ARG A 88 -19.78 -1.03 1.53
CA ARG A 88 -18.38 -1.41 1.67
C ARG A 88 -18.14 -2.87 1.23
N ILE A 89 -19.10 -3.77 1.41
CA ILE A 89 -19.02 -5.15 0.90
C ILE A 89 -19.17 -5.18 -0.61
N ASP A 90 -20.08 -4.40 -1.17
CA ASP A 90 -20.26 -4.28 -2.62
C ASP A 90 -18.97 -3.72 -3.26
N ALA A 91 -18.39 -2.67 -2.68
CA ALA A 91 -17.11 -2.11 -3.12
C ALA A 91 -15.95 -3.13 -3.03
N MET A 92 -15.92 -3.98 -1.98
CA MET A 92 -14.95 -5.07 -1.87
C MET A 92 -15.12 -6.08 -3.02
N ALA A 93 -16.34 -6.46 -3.36
CA ALA A 93 -16.63 -7.37 -4.46
C ALA A 93 -16.28 -6.73 -5.82
N ASP A 94 -16.54 -5.43 -6.01
CA ASP A 94 -16.13 -4.66 -7.19
C ASP A 94 -14.60 -4.58 -7.30
N GLY A 95 -13.88 -4.46 -6.18
CA GLY A 95 -12.43 -4.55 -6.13
C GLY A 95 -11.90 -5.90 -6.64
N VAL A 96 -12.56 -7.02 -6.28
CA VAL A 96 -12.22 -8.34 -6.82
C VAL A 96 -12.43 -8.40 -8.34
N ALA A 97 -13.53 -7.83 -8.84
CA ALA A 97 -13.80 -7.75 -10.27
C ALA A 97 -12.72 -6.91 -10.99
N THR A 98 -12.30 -5.79 -10.41
CA THR A 98 -11.21 -4.96 -10.94
C THR A 98 -9.90 -5.74 -11.02
N VAL A 99 -9.53 -6.48 -9.97
CA VAL A 99 -8.32 -7.32 -9.97
C VAL A 99 -8.41 -8.42 -11.03
N ARG A 100 -9.59 -8.99 -11.29
CA ARG A 100 -9.78 -9.98 -12.37
C ARG A 100 -9.41 -9.43 -13.74
N GLU A 101 -9.71 -8.17 -14.02
CA GLU A 101 -9.43 -7.52 -15.32
C GLU A 101 -7.94 -7.12 -15.48
N ILE A 102 -7.15 -7.05 -14.41
CA ILE A 102 -5.71 -6.79 -14.50
C ILE A 102 -5.05 -7.85 -15.38
N LYS A 103 -4.16 -7.43 -16.28
CA LYS A 103 -3.35 -8.33 -17.08
C LYS A 103 -2.47 -9.20 -16.17
N ASP A 104 -2.49 -10.52 -16.39
CA ASP A 104 -1.67 -11.44 -15.62
C ASP A 104 -0.17 -11.18 -15.85
N PRO A 105 0.62 -10.86 -14.82
CA PRO A 105 2.04 -10.56 -14.99
C PRO A 105 2.91 -11.84 -15.11
N VAL A 106 2.40 -13.00 -14.65
CA VAL A 106 3.21 -14.23 -14.55
C VAL A 106 3.51 -14.79 -15.95
N GLY A 107 4.77 -15.08 -16.20
CA GLY A 107 5.23 -15.63 -17.48
C GLY A 107 5.48 -14.60 -18.58
N VAL A 108 5.23 -13.32 -18.33
CA VAL A 108 5.52 -12.25 -19.29
C VAL A 108 7.04 -12.15 -19.51
N VAL A 109 7.46 -12.20 -20.78
CA VAL A 109 8.85 -11.93 -21.18
C VAL A 109 9.02 -10.43 -21.27
N THR A 110 9.81 -9.87 -20.36
CA THR A 110 10.08 -8.41 -20.31
C THR A 110 11.21 -7.98 -21.21
N GLU A 111 12.20 -8.86 -21.40
CA GLU A 111 13.35 -8.63 -22.26
C GLU A 111 13.80 -9.92 -22.92
N ARG A 112 14.35 -9.79 -24.15
CA ARG A 112 14.96 -10.90 -24.90
C ARG A 112 16.18 -10.38 -25.64
N TRP A 113 17.30 -11.13 -25.56
CA TRP A 113 18.52 -10.79 -26.31
C TRP A 113 19.31 -12.04 -26.69
N GLN A 114 20.13 -11.91 -27.72
CA GLN A 114 21.06 -12.93 -28.17
C GLN A 114 22.48 -12.65 -27.70
N ARG A 115 23.23 -13.73 -27.45
CA ARG A 115 24.66 -13.67 -27.17
C ARG A 115 25.48 -13.99 -28.43
N PRO A 116 26.73 -13.52 -28.53
CA PRO A 116 27.59 -13.81 -29.69
C PRO A 116 27.78 -15.33 -29.96
N ASN A 117 27.68 -16.15 -28.93
CA ASN A 117 27.77 -17.61 -29.07
C ASN A 117 26.44 -18.29 -29.48
N GLY A 118 25.42 -17.52 -29.86
CA GLY A 118 24.14 -18.03 -30.36
C GLY A 118 23.09 -18.32 -29.29
N MET A 119 23.40 -18.22 -27.98
CA MET A 119 22.38 -18.38 -26.92
C MET A 119 21.37 -17.21 -26.95
N THR A 120 20.10 -17.54 -26.76
CA THR A 120 19.03 -16.57 -26.52
C THR A 120 18.69 -16.56 -25.03
N ILE A 121 18.64 -15.37 -24.45
CA ILE A 121 18.27 -15.17 -23.06
C ILE A 121 16.96 -14.37 -22.97
N GLU A 122 16.04 -14.84 -22.15
CA GLU A 122 14.77 -14.15 -21.84
C GLU A 122 14.73 -13.81 -20.36
N ARG A 123 14.30 -12.59 -20.03
CA ARG A 123 13.91 -12.21 -18.66
C ARG A 123 12.40 -12.37 -18.52
N VAL A 124 11.97 -13.26 -17.64
CA VAL A 124 10.56 -13.69 -17.52
C VAL A 124 10.07 -13.42 -16.12
N ARG A 125 8.90 -12.76 -15.97
CA ARG A 125 8.28 -12.53 -14.67
C ARG A 125 7.84 -13.82 -14.00
N VAL A 126 8.09 -13.89 -12.70
CA VAL A 126 7.69 -15.01 -11.82
C VAL A 126 7.13 -14.46 -10.51
N PRO A 127 6.19 -15.16 -9.84
CA PRO A 127 5.73 -14.77 -8.50
C PRO A 127 6.88 -14.67 -7.50
N LEU A 128 6.71 -13.85 -6.46
CA LEU A 128 7.64 -13.81 -5.33
C LEU A 128 7.63 -15.11 -4.54
N GLY A 129 6.45 -15.72 -4.36
CA GLY A 129 6.27 -16.97 -3.63
C GLY A 129 5.19 -16.90 -2.58
N VAL A 130 5.54 -16.72 -1.30
CA VAL A 130 4.60 -16.55 -0.18
C VAL A 130 4.74 -15.14 0.38
N VAL A 131 3.64 -14.40 0.38
CA VAL A 131 3.53 -13.06 0.95
C VAL A 131 2.82 -13.16 2.31
N ALA A 132 3.36 -12.58 3.36
CA ALA A 132 2.63 -12.42 4.62
C ALA A 132 2.08 -10.99 4.71
N VAL A 133 0.79 -10.85 4.97
CA VAL A 133 0.13 -9.54 5.13
C VAL A 133 -0.38 -9.42 6.56
N ILE A 134 0.17 -8.45 7.29
CA ILE A 134 -0.15 -8.18 8.70
C ILE A 134 -0.93 -6.87 8.73
N PHE A 135 -2.19 -6.90 9.16
CA PHE A 135 -3.06 -5.73 9.07
C PHE A 135 -3.95 -5.54 10.31
N GLU A 136 -4.37 -4.30 10.52
CA GLU A 136 -5.19 -3.88 11.66
C GLU A 136 -6.46 -3.16 11.19
N SER A 137 -7.55 -3.32 11.94
CA SER A 137 -8.78 -2.51 11.86
C SER A 137 -9.43 -2.35 10.48
N ARG A 138 -9.08 -3.19 9.51
CA ARG A 138 -9.57 -3.09 8.11
C ARG A 138 -9.85 -4.48 7.56
N PRO A 139 -11.02 -5.09 7.86
CA PRO A 139 -11.32 -6.46 7.46
C PRO A 139 -11.32 -6.68 5.93
N ASN A 140 -11.62 -5.64 5.13
CA ASN A 140 -11.55 -5.69 3.67
C ASN A 140 -10.15 -6.06 3.14
N VAL A 141 -9.07 -5.72 3.87
CA VAL A 141 -7.69 -6.07 3.47
C VAL A 141 -7.51 -7.57 3.28
N ALA A 142 -8.30 -8.40 3.98
CA ALA A 142 -8.28 -9.85 3.78
C ALA A 142 -8.64 -10.23 2.33
N ALA A 143 -9.64 -9.56 1.74
CA ALA A 143 -10.02 -9.77 0.36
C ALA A 143 -9.01 -9.10 -0.59
N ASP A 144 -8.72 -7.81 -0.39
CA ASP A 144 -7.87 -7.03 -1.28
C ASP A 144 -6.48 -7.66 -1.46
N ALA A 145 -5.81 -7.97 -0.36
CA ALA A 145 -4.51 -8.63 -0.38
C ALA A 145 -4.59 -10.07 -0.91
N GLY A 146 -5.63 -10.82 -0.51
CA GLY A 146 -5.85 -12.19 -0.95
C GLY A 146 -5.96 -12.31 -2.46
N VAL A 147 -6.80 -11.50 -3.08
CA VAL A 147 -7.07 -11.57 -4.52
C VAL A 147 -5.92 -11.01 -5.36
N LEU A 148 -5.23 -9.97 -4.86
CA LEU A 148 -4.08 -9.41 -5.57
C LEU A 148 -2.88 -10.38 -5.58
N CYS A 149 -2.61 -11.05 -4.44
CA CYS A 149 -1.62 -12.12 -4.37
C CYS A 149 -1.98 -13.28 -5.29
N LEU A 150 -3.25 -13.72 -5.30
CA LEU A 150 -3.73 -14.77 -6.20
C LEU A 150 -3.51 -14.39 -7.67
N LYS A 151 -3.85 -13.15 -8.07
CA LYS A 151 -3.66 -12.67 -9.44
C LYS A 151 -2.20 -12.69 -9.87
N SER A 152 -1.30 -12.28 -8.98
CA SER A 152 0.15 -12.30 -9.20
C SER A 152 0.81 -13.68 -9.02
N GLY A 153 0.02 -14.72 -8.75
CA GLY A 153 0.50 -16.11 -8.62
C GLY A 153 1.19 -16.42 -7.30
N ASN A 154 1.03 -15.58 -6.29
CA ASN A 154 1.58 -15.76 -4.95
C ASN A 154 0.57 -16.44 -4.02
N ALA A 155 1.05 -17.29 -3.13
CA ALA A 155 0.29 -17.62 -1.94
C ALA A 155 0.40 -16.48 -0.92
N VAL A 156 -0.62 -16.33 -0.07
CA VAL A 156 -0.63 -15.31 0.97
C VAL A 156 -1.02 -15.87 2.33
N ILE A 157 -0.34 -15.41 3.37
CA ILE A 157 -0.69 -15.65 4.78
C ILE A 157 -1.21 -14.34 5.35
N LEU A 158 -2.50 -14.30 5.65
CA LEU A 158 -3.21 -13.14 6.18
C LEU A 158 -3.21 -13.19 7.71
N ARG A 159 -2.80 -12.09 8.36
CA ARG A 159 -2.90 -11.93 9.81
C ARG A 159 -3.61 -10.62 10.11
N GLY A 160 -4.93 -10.68 10.27
CA GLY A 160 -5.76 -9.56 10.71
C GLY A 160 -5.61 -9.27 12.22
N GLY A 161 -5.97 -8.07 12.63
CA GLY A 161 -6.04 -7.69 14.04
C GLY A 161 -7.03 -8.56 14.82
N SER A 162 -6.87 -8.61 16.15
CA SER A 162 -7.83 -9.29 17.04
C SER A 162 -9.21 -8.63 17.04
N ASP A 163 -9.25 -7.38 16.66
CA ASP A 163 -10.41 -6.49 16.54
C ASP A 163 -11.33 -6.84 15.36
N SER A 164 -10.80 -7.49 14.33
CA SER A 164 -11.52 -7.84 13.09
C SER A 164 -11.54 -9.35 12.81
N PHE A 165 -11.30 -10.15 13.83
CA PHE A 165 -11.08 -11.60 13.67
C PHE A 165 -12.25 -12.34 13.05
N ARG A 166 -13.49 -12.09 13.50
CA ARG A 166 -14.69 -12.75 12.96
C ARG A 166 -14.98 -12.29 11.55
N SER A 167 -14.87 -10.99 11.29
CA SER A 167 -15.05 -10.39 9.97
C SER A 167 -14.05 -10.97 8.96
N CYS A 168 -12.76 -10.98 9.30
CA CYS A 168 -11.70 -11.56 8.45
C CYS A 168 -11.95 -13.03 8.15
N ARG A 169 -12.44 -13.80 9.13
CA ARG A 169 -12.77 -15.20 8.96
C ARG A 169 -13.94 -15.41 8.00
N ALA A 170 -15.01 -14.63 8.14
CA ALA A 170 -16.17 -14.69 7.25
C ALA A 170 -15.79 -14.34 5.79
N ILE A 171 -14.94 -13.33 5.59
CA ILE A 171 -14.39 -12.97 4.27
C ILE A 171 -13.51 -14.10 3.74
N HIS A 172 -12.61 -14.65 4.55
CA HIS A 172 -11.71 -15.74 4.16
C HIS A 172 -12.47 -16.99 3.70
N GLU A 173 -13.59 -17.33 4.32
CA GLU A 173 -14.44 -18.44 3.87
C GLU A 173 -14.94 -18.24 2.43
N CYS A 174 -15.22 -17.00 2.01
CA CYS A 174 -15.58 -16.67 0.64
C CYS A 174 -14.39 -16.88 -0.33
N LEU A 175 -13.18 -16.48 0.11
CA LEU A 175 -11.95 -16.65 -0.70
C LEU A 175 -11.65 -18.13 -0.92
N VAL A 176 -11.73 -18.94 0.15
CA VAL A 176 -11.52 -20.40 0.07
C VAL A 176 -12.55 -21.07 -0.84
N LYS A 177 -13.82 -20.64 -0.76
CA LYS A 177 -14.88 -21.16 -1.64
C LYS A 177 -14.54 -20.94 -3.12
N GLY A 178 -14.07 -19.75 -3.47
CA GLY A 178 -13.66 -19.45 -4.85
C GLY A 178 -12.43 -20.23 -5.32
N LEU A 179 -11.43 -20.40 -4.45
CA LEU A 179 -10.27 -21.23 -4.74
C LEU A 179 -10.67 -22.69 -5.04
N ARG A 180 -11.53 -23.25 -4.21
CA ARG A 180 -12.04 -24.63 -4.35
C ARG A 180 -12.81 -24.79 -5.67
N GLU A 181 -13.66 -23.85 -6.03
CA GLU A 181 -14.45 -23.89 -7.28
C GLU A 181 -13.54 -23.85 -8.51
N ALA A 182 -12.40 -23.16 -8.43
CA ALA A 182 -11.42 -23.11 -9.51
C ALA A 182 -10.40 -24.26 -9.51
N GLY A 183 -10.48 -25.19 -8.55
CA GLY A 183 -9.52 -26.27 -8.39
C GLY A 183 -8.13 -25.81 -7.96
N LEU A 184 -8.03 -24.70 -7.25
CA LEU A 184 -6.80 -24.20 -6.66
C LEU A 184 -6.67 -24.63 -5.19
N PRO A 185 -5.46 -24.78 -4.64
CA PRO A 185 -5.27 -25.13 -3.23
C PRO A 185 -5.89 -24.10 -2.31
N GLU A 186 -6.66 -24.51 -1.32
CA GLU A 186 -7.28 -23.61 -0.34
C GLU A 186 -6.25 -22.80 0.46
N SER A 187 -5.07 -23.38 0.69
CA SER A 187 -3.93 -22.72 1.34
C SER A 187 -3.21 -21.68 0.47
N SER A 188 -3.69 -21.44 -0.76
CA SER A 188 -3.25 -20.31 -1.58
C SER A 188 -3.55 -18.95 -0.92
N ILE A 189 -4.63 -18.90 -0.15
CA ILE A 189 -4.96 -17.76 0.70
C ILE A 189 -5.22 -18.34 2.10
N ALA A 190 -4.24 -18.25 2.97
CA ALA A 190 -4.31 -18.75 4.34
C ALA A 190 -4.60 -17.61 5.31
N LEU A 191 -5.42 -17.86 6.33
CA LEU A 191 -5.66 -16.95 7.44
C LEU A 191 -5.10 -17.53 8.72
N VAL A 192 -4.33 -16.76 9.49
CA VAL A 192 -3.84 -17.16 10.81
C VAL A 192 -5.06 -17.35 11.74
N PRO A 193 -5.30 -18.58 12.25
CA PRO A 193 -6.57 -18.92 12.90
C PRO A 193 -6.58 -18.60 14.40
N THR A 194 -5.76 -17.66 14.86
CA THR A 194 -5.67 -17.26 16.27
C THR A 194 -5.57 -15.74 16.44
N ARG A 195 -6.08 -15.26 17.58
CA ARG A 195 -5.94 -13.85 18.02
C ARG A 195 -4.59 -13.59 18.71
N ASP A 196 -3.79 -14.62 18.97
CA ASP A 196 -2.54 -14.48 19.68
C ASP A 196 -1.56 -13.58 18.90
N ARG A 197 -1.07 -12.54 19.57
CA ARG A 197 -0.10 -11.59 19.02
C ARG A 197 1.28 -12.20 18.81
N ALA A 198 1.61 -13.30 19.48
CA ALA A 198 2.87 -14.02 19.28
C ALA A 198 3.00 -14.59 17.86
N ALA A 199 1.87 -14.88 17.18
CA ALA A 199 1.87 -15.27 15.77
C ALA A 199 2.55 -14.23 14.87
N VAL A 200 2.43 -12.92 15.17
CA VAL A 200 3.11 -11.86 14.42
C VAL A 200 4.63 -12.03 14.52
N GLY A 201 5.17 -12.22 15.74
CA GLY A 201 6.60 -12.46 15.92
C GLY A 201 7.12 -13.65 15.11
N LEU A 202 6.35 -14.73 15.02
CA LEU A 202 6.70 -15.89 14.20
C LEU A 202 6.70 -15.58 12.70
N LEU A 203 5.72 -14.80 12.21
CA LEU A 203 5.71 -14.33 10.81
C LEU A 203 6.96 -13.50 10.49
N LEU A 204 7.36 -12.60 11.40
CA LEU A 204 8.53 -11.73 11.22
C LEU A 204 9.84 -12.52 11.09
N THR A 205 9.94 -13.72 11.68
CA THR A 205 11.11 -14.60 11.50
C THR A 205 11.20 -15.22 10.09
N GLY A 206 10.15 -15.11 9.27
CA GLY A 206 10.07 -15.74 7.95
C GLY A 206 9.71 -17.23 7.99
N LEU A 207 9.34 -17.79 9.15
CA LEU A 207 8.93 -19.19 9.36
C LEU A 207 9.84 -20.19 8.62
N ASN A 208 11.14 -20.15 8.95
CA ASN A 208 12.17 -21.03 8.38
C ASN A 208 12.28 -20.93 6.84
N GLY A 209 12.15 -19.71 6.28
CA GLY A 209 12.23 -19.45 4.86
C GLY A 209 10.95 -19.80 4.08
N ALA A 210 9.84 -19.99 4.78
CA ALA A 210 8.55 -20.22 4.13
C ALA A 210 7.89 -18.91 3.65
N ILE A 211 8.29 -17.74 4.15
CA ILE A 211 7.80 -16.42 3.73
C ILE A 211 8.89 -15.71 2.94
N ASP A 212 8.52 -15.10 1.81
CA ASP A 212 9.44 -14.38 0.93
C ASP A 212 9.38 -12.86 1.14
N VAL A 213 8.21 -12.31 1.51
CA VAL A 213 7.98 -10.88 1.70
C VAL A 213 6.90 -10.67 2.75
N ILE A 214 7.05 -9.61 3.55
CA ILE A 214 6.01 -9.15 4.49
C ILE A 214 5.48 -7.79 4.04
N VAL A 215 4.17 -7.59 4.19
CA VAL A 215 3.48 -6.32 3.92
C VAL A 215 2.67 -5.93 5.16
N PRO A 216 3.12 -4.96 5.95
CA PRO A 216 2.32 -4.39 7.03
C PRO A 216 1.26 -3.42 6.47
N ARG A 217 0.04 -3.47 7.06
CA ARG A 217 -1.08 -2.57 6.75
C ARG A 217 -1.77 -2.12 8.04
N GLY A 218 -1.23 -1.14 8.70
CA GLY A 218 -1.74 -0.65 9.98
C GLY A 218 -1.13 0.69 10.36
N GLY A 219 -1.25 1.06 11.63
CA GLY A 219 -0.67 2.30 12.14
C GLY A 219 0.86 2.25 12.25
N LYS A 220 1.47 3.42 12.47
CA LYS A 220 2.92 3.64 12.59
C LYS A 220 3.62 2.62 13.50
N SER A 221 3.01 2.30 14.64
CA SER A 221 3.59 1.34 15.61
C SER A 221 3.72 -0.09 15.05
N LEU A 222 2.76 -0.56 14.26
CA LEU A 222 2.86 -1.87 13.60
C LEU A 222 3.94 -1.84 12.53
N VAL A 223 3.95 -0.82 11.67
CA VAL A 223 4.93 -0.71 10.57
C VAL A 223 6.33 -0.63 11.12
N ALA A 224 6.60 0.25 12.10
CA ALA A 224 7.90 0.39 12.75
C ALA A 224 8.39 -0.93 13.38
N ARG A 225 7.48 -1.67 14.04
CA ARG A 225 7.81 -2.99 14.59
C ARG A 225 8.19 -3.98 13.49
N VAL A 226 7.42 -4.02 12.39
CA VAL A 226 7.70 -4.93 11.27
C VAL A 226 9.05 -4.59 10.64
N GLU A 227 9.35 -3.33 10.39
CA GLU A 227 10.64 -2.90 9.83
C GLU A 227 11.82 -3.23 10.74
N ALA A 228 11.65 -3.06 12.06
CA ALA A 228 12.73 -3.33 13.02
C ALA A 228 12.98 -4.85 13.26
N GLU A 229 11.93 -5.68 13.24
CA GLU A 229 12.01 -7.08 13.66
C GLU A 229 12.01 -8.09 12.50
N ALA A 230 11.56 -7.69 11.28
CA ALA A 230 11.47 -8.60 10.16
C ALA A 230 12.84 -9.12 9.70
N ARG A 231 12.91 -10.43 9.45
CA ARG A 231 14.09 -11.11 8.89
C ARG A 231 13.93 -11.48 7.41
N VAL A 232 12.90 -10.95 6.78
CA VAL A 232 12.60 -11.09 5.36
C VAL A 232 12.30 -9.71 4.78
N PRO A 233 12.40 -9.51 3.47
CA PRO A 233 12.05 -8.25 2.82
C PRO A 233 10.68 -7.74 3.21
N VAL A 234 10.54 -6.41 3.32
CA VAL A 234 9.30 -5.74 3.70
C VAL A 234 8.92 -4.73 2.61
N PHE A 235 7.66 -4.74 2.17
CA PHE A 235 7.07 -3.65 1.42
C PHE A 235 6.25 -2.80 2.38
N ALA A 236 6.78 -1.65 2.76
CA ALA A 236 6.15 -0.74 3.69
C ALA A 236 6.47 0.73 3.38
N HIS A 237 5.68 1.60 3.95
CA HIS A 237 6.04 2.97 4.30
C HIS A 237 5.65 3.20 5.76
N LEU A 238 6.46 3.95 6.46
CA LEU A 238 6.22 4.25 7.87
C LEU A 238 5.25 5.42 8.00
N GLU A 239 5.47 6.45 7.19
CA GLU A 239 4.78 7.75 7.20
C GLU A 239 4.67 8.31 5.80
N GLY A 240 3.72 9.24 5.60
CA GLY A 240 3.52 10.01 4.39
C GLY A 240 3.78 11.50 4.62
N VAL A 241 4.99 11.90 5.01
CA VAL A 241 5.37 13.33 5.09
C VAL A 241 5.67 13.83 3.68
N ASN A 242 4.64 14.33 3.01
CA ASN A 242 4.70 14.72 1.60
C ASN A 242 4.74 16.24 1.44
N HIS A 243 5.43 16.70 0.40
CA HIS A 243 5.62 18.13 0.13
C HIS A 243 4.97 18.53 -1.19
N VAL A 244 4.47 19.76 -1.23
CA VAL A 244 4.15 20.46 -2.47
C VAL A 244 5.03 21.72 -2.51
N TYR A 245 5.97 21.77 -3.44
CA TYR A 245 6.78 22.93 -3.71
C TYR A 245 6.15 23.78 -4.83
N VAL A 246 5.88 25.04 -4.54
CA VAL A 246 5.36 26.03 -5.51
C VAL A 246 6.50 26.96 -5.92
N ASP A 247 6.96 26.79 -7.13
CA ASP A 247 8.08 27.53 -7.73
C ASP A 247 7.69 28.96 -8.11
N GLN A 248 8.70 29.84 -8.32
CA GLN A 248 8.50 31.22 -8.77
C GLN A 248 7.76 31.34 -10.10
N ALA A 249 7.90 30.33 -10.98
CA ALA A 249 7.23 30.27 -12.29
C ALA A 249 5.90 29.52 -12.26
N ALA A 250 5.33 29.28 -11.07
CA ALA A 250 4.06 28.57 -10.95
C ALA A 250 2.89 29.44 -11.40
N ASN A 251 1.95 28.84 -12.14
CA ASN A 251 0.64 29.44 -12.36
C ASN A 251 -0.16 29.41 -11.06
N LEU A 252 -0.64 30.55 -10.58
CA LEU A 252 -1.31 30.67 -9.28
C LEU A 252 -2.59 29.83 -9.19
N GLU A 253 -3.43 29.80 -10.20
CA GLU A 253 -4.70 29.07 -10.15
C GLU A 253 -4.48 27.54 -10.20
N MET A 254 -3.48 27.11 -10.95
CA MET A 254 -3.03 25.71 -10.94
C MET A 254 -2.46 25.35 -9.56
N ALA A 255 -1.61 26.20 -8.97
CA ALA A 255 -1.05 25.98 -7.65
C ALA A 255 -2.13 25.87 -6.57
N LYS A 256 -3.12 26.77 -6.58
CA LYS A 256 -4.29 26.72 -5.67
C LYS A 256 -5.02 25.38 -5.80
N SER A 257 -5.34 24.97 -7.02
CA SER A 257 -6.09 23.74 -7.28
C SER A 257 -5.32 22.52 -6.78
N ILE A 258 -4.02 22.44 -7.07
CA ILE A 258 -3.17 21.32 -6.67
C ILE A 258 -2.98 21.27 -5.15
N VAL A 259 -2.60 22.37 -4.52
CA VAL A 259 -2.33 22.45 -3.08
C VAL A 259 -3.60 22.14 -2.27
N LEU A 260 -4.74 22.72 -2.66
CA LEU A 260 -6.02 22.45 -2.00
C LEU A 260 -6.39 20.97 -2.11
N ASN A 261 -6.30 20.40 -3.30
CA ASN A 261 -6.61 18.98 -3.52
C ASN A 261 -5.62 18.08 -2.78
N ALA A 262 -4.32 18.39 -2.83
CA ALA A 262 -3.27 17.61 -2.19
C ALA A 262 -3.48 17.48 -0.67
N LYS A 263 -3.94 18.55 0.01
CA LYS A 263 -4.22 18.51 1.45
C LYS A 263 -5.65 18.13 1.78
N MET A 264 -6.64 18.77 1.16
CA MET A 264 -8.01 18.77 1.67
C MET A 264 -8.94 17.71 1.06
N ARG A 265 -8.56 17.06 -0.06
CA ARG A 265 -9.38 15.99 -0.64
C ARG A 265 -9.61 14.85 0.36
N ARG A 266 -8.57 14.38 1.01
CA ARG A 266 -8.58 13.34 2.06
C ARG A 266 -7.35 13.52 2.97
N PRO A 267 -7.45 14.32 4.03
CA PRO A 267 -6.30 14.62 4.90
C PRO A 267 -5.65 13.40 5.58
N GLY A 268 -6.45 12.38 5.91
CA GLY A 268 -5.99 11.19 6.65
C GLY A 268 -5.48 10.05 5.75
N VAL A 269 -4.98 10.33 4.53
CA VAL A 269 -4.32 9.33 3.69
C VAL A 269 -2.85 9.66 3.51
N CYS A 270 -2.01 8.64 3.39
CA CYS A 270 -0.55 8.79 3.28
C CYS A 270 -0.07 9.60 2.05
N GLY A 271 -0.93 9.83 1.06
CA GLY A 271 -0.66 10.72 -0.09
C GLY A 271 -1.05 12.17 0.14
N ALA A 272 -1.59 12.55 1.32
CA ALA A 272 -1.91 13.94 1.63
C ALA A 272 -0.63 14.78 1.78
N ALA A 273 -0.66 16.03 1.32
CA ALA A 273 0.45 16.95 1.56
C ALA A 273 0.49 17.34 3.03
N GLU A 274 1.67 17.32 3.63
CA GLU A 274 1.92 17.72 5.02
C GLU A 274 2.72 19.02 5.09
N THR A 275 3.50 19.34 4.04
CA THR A 275 4.28 20.58 3.97
C THR A 275 4.10 21.28 2.62
N LEU A 276 3.82 22.58 2.69
CA LEU A 276 3.80 23.53 1.58
C LEU A 276 5.11 24.33 1.57
N LEU A 277 5.93 24.16 0.55
CA LEU A 277 7.11 24.98 0.31
C LEU A 277 6.82 26.00 -0.78
N VAL A 278 7.12 27.27 -0.55
CA VAL A 278 6.89 28.33 -1.55
C VAL A 278 8.21 29.04 -1.86
N ASP A 279 8.52 29.19 -3.15
CA ASP A 279 9.67 29.96 -3.59
C ASP A 279 9.58 31.42 -3.14
N ARG A 280 10.65 31.92 -2.50
CA ARG A 280 10.70 33.30 -1.98
C ARG A 280 10.47 34.36 -3.07
N LYS A 281 10.94 34.10 -4.29
CA LYS A 281 10.76 35.05 -5.41
C LYS A 281 9.32 35.04 -5.94
N GLY A 282 8.64 33.89 -5.88
CA GLY A 282 7.22 33.74 -6.24
C GLY A 282 6.26 34.18 -5.13
N ALA A 283 6.73 34.23 -3.87
CA ALA A 283 5.90 34.48 -2.69
C ALA A 283 5.06 35.76 -2.75
N PRO A 284 5.52 36.90 -3.30
CA PRO A 284 4.70 38.11 -3.39
C PRO A 284 3.37 37.92 -4.13
N THR A 285 3.31 36.97 -5.05
CA THR A 285 2.11 36.69 -5.87
C THR A 285 1.36 35.44 -5.45
N THR A 286 2.00 34.49 -4.76
CA THR A 286 1.43 33.16 -4.50
C THR A 286 1.16 32.87 -3.02
N LEU A 287 2.08 33.23 -2.10
CA LEU A 287 2.05 32.78 -0.72
C LEU A 287 0.76 33.13 0.00
N LYS A 288 0.41 34.42 0.03
CA LYS A 288 -0.80 34.90 0.72
C LYS A 288 -2.06 34.21 0.20
N ALA A 289 -2.19 34.12 -1.12
CA ALA A 289 -3.36 33.52 -1.75
C ALA A 289 -3.50 32.01 -1.45
N LEU A 290 -2.38 31.27 -1.34
CA LEU A 290 -2.38 29.85 -0.98
C LEU A 290 -2.74 29.64 0.50
N VAL A 291 -2.16 30.48 1.38
CA VAL A 291 -2.43 30.42 2.83
C VAL A 291 -3.88 30.73 3.13
N GLU A 292 -4.42 31.85 2.61
CA GLU A 292 -5.83 32.22 2.79
C GLU A 292 -6.77 31.13 2.27
N MET A 293 -6.51 30.60 1.08
CA MET A 293 -7.31 29.52 0.49
C MET A 293 -7.36 28.27 1.40
N LEU A 294 -6.22 27.83 1.94
CA LEU A 294 -6.15 26.67 2.84
C LEU A 294 -6.95 26.91 4.13
N ILE A 295 -6.76 28.08 4.75
CA ILE A 295 -7.46 28.44 5.99
C ILE A 295 -8.96 28.56 5.75
N ASP A 296 -9.38 29.18 4.65
CA ASP A 296 -10.80 29.36 4.30
C ASP A 296 -11.47 28.00 3.96
N ALA A 297 -10.68 27.00 3.53
CA ALA A 297 -11.13 25.63 3.37
C ALA A 297 -11.15 24.80 4.68
N GLY A 298 -10.80 25.42 5.81
CA GLY A 298 -10.80 24.76 7.13
C GLY A 298 -9.50 24.05 7.48
N CYS A 299 -8.40 24.33 6.77
CA CYS A 299 -7.09 23.79 7.10
C CYS A 299 -6.36 24.70 8.10
N GLU A 300 -5.82 24.11 9.17
CA GLU A 300 -4.88 24.82 10.05
C GLU A 300 -3.53 24.93 9.33
N VAL A 301 -3.03 26.17 9.20
CA VAL A 301 -1.69 26.42 8.63
C VAL A 301 -0.73 26.76 9.75
N ARG A 302 0.39 26.01 9.84
CA ARG A 302 1.52 26.28 10.72
C ARG A 302 2.69 26.78 9.88
N GLY A 303 3.16 27.98 10.15
CA GLY A 303 4.12 28.65 9.29
C GLY A 303 5.36 29.16 9.99
N ASP A 304 6.45 29.30 9.20
CA ASP A 304 7.60 30.09 9.62
C ASP A 304 7.22 31.58 9.80
N ASP A 305 8.14 32.41 10.29
CA ASP A 305 7.91 33.84 10.52
C ASP A 305 7.40 34.61 9.28
N ALA A 306 7.78 34.16 8.08
CA ALA A 306 7.38 34.80 6.84
C ALA A 306 5.95 34.44 6.46
N VAL A 307 5.56 33.20 6.64
CA VAL A 307 4.18 32.71 6.43
C VAL A 307 3.23 33.32 7.46
N GLN A 308 3.62 33.40 8.74
CA GLN A 308 2.81 34.03 9.81
C GLN A 308 2.45 35.48 9.51
N ARG A 309 3.32 36.22 8.81
CA ARG A 309 3.04 37.62 8.42
C ARG A 309 1.98 37.77 7.34
N THR A 310 1.56 36.70 6.67
CA THR A 310 0.57 36.77 5.58
C THR A 310 -0.87 36.81 6.09
N ASP A 311 -1.16 36.12 7.20
CA ASP A 311 -2.50 36.03 7.79
C ASP A 311 -2.39 35.78 9.30
N ALA A 312 -3.14 36.53 10.10
CA ALA A 312 -3.12 36.42 11.56
C ALA A 312 -3.66 35.08 12.12
N ARG A 313 -4.32 34.29 11.30
CA ARG A 313 -4.81 32.92 11.63
C ARG A 313 -3.73 31.84 11.54
N VAL A 314 -2.59 32.14 10.92
CA VAL A 314 -1.46 31.20 10.82
C VAL A 314 -0.85 31.01 12.20
N LYS A 315 -0.68 29.75 12.60
CA LYS A 315 0.03 29.38 13.83
C LYS A 315 1.54 29.29 13.59
N PRO A 316 2.37 29.51 14.61
CA PRO A 316 3.81 29.28 14.47
C PRO A 316 4.10 27.79 14.26
N ALA A 317 4.95 27.47 13.29
CA ALA A 317 5.51 26.15 13.13
C ALA A 317 6.66 25.92 14.13
N THR A 318 6.82 24.69 14.58
CA THR A 318 7.94 24.20 15.38
C THR A 318 8.84 23.29 14.52
N ASP A 319 10.00 22.91 15.01
CA ASP A 319 10.87 21.97 14.29
C ASP A 319 10.22 20.61 14.06
N GLU A 320 9.34 20.17 14.98
CA GLU A 320 8.60 18.91 14.87
C GLU A 320 7.56 18.91 13.74
N ASP A 321 7.05 20.08 13.36
CA ASP A 321 6.05 20.20 12.29
C ASP A 321 6.59 19.77 10.92
N TRP A 322 7.91 19.90 10.71
CA TRP A 322 8.53 19.54 9.43
C TRP A 322 8.62 18.01 9.22
N ASP A 323 8.63 17.23 10.33
CA ASP A 323 8.74 15.77 10.33
C ASP A 323 7.40 15.08 10.64
N THR A 324 6.28 15.84 10.64
CA THR A 324 4.99 15.35 11.10
C THR A 324 4.04 14.98 9.95
N GLU A 325 3.57 13.74 9.93
CA GLU A 325 2.35 13.33 9.22
C GLU A 325 1.15 13.61 10.14
N TYR A 326 0.39 14.67 9.85
CA TYR A 326 -0.73 15.09 10.70
C TYR A 326 -1.95 14.17 10.62
N GLU A 327 -2.16 13.52 9.48
CA GLU A 327 -3.39 12.76 9.17
C GLU A 327 -4.69 13.57 9.39
N ASP A 328 -4.61 14.91 9.38
CA ASP A 328 -5.70 15.85 9.67
C ASP A 328 -5.61 17.07 8.74
N ALA A 329 -6.60 17.95 8.80
CA ALA A 329 -6.63 19.22 8.08
C ALA A 329 -5.65 20.25 8.70
N ILE A 330 -4.38 19.88 8.76
CA ILE A 330 -3.24 20.68 9.26
C ILE A 330 -2.12 20.59 8.24
N ILE A 331 -1.45 21.70 7.91
CA ILE A 331 -0.31 21.73 7.00
C ILE A 331 0.77 22.68 7.52
N ALA A 332 2.04 22.25 7.45
CA ALA A 332 3.18 23.13 7.66
C ALA A 332 3.44 23.96 6.39
N ALA A 333 3.95 25.18 6.52
CA ALA A 333 4.28 26.03 5.38
C ALA A 333 5.56 26.85 5.61
N LYS A 334 6.43 26.90 4.60
CA LYS A 334 7.76 27.56 4.68
C LYS A 334 8.12 28.24 3.39
N LEU A 335 8.84 29.37 3.46
CA LEU A 335 9.53 29.95 2.32
C LEU A 335 10.92 29.31 2.13
N VAL A 336 11.25 29.04 0.87
CA VAL A 336 12.56 28.48 0.45
C VAL A 336 13.21 29.35 -0.63
N GLU A 337 14.55 29.36 -0.69
CA GLU A 337 15.36 30.10 -1.67
C GLU A 337 15.48 29.36 -3.01
N GLY A 338 14.34 28.94 -3.57
CA GLY A 338 14.29 28.21 -4.83
C GLY A 338 14.31 26.69 -4.69
N VAL A 339 14.38 26.02 -5.84
CA VAL A 339 14.27 24.57 -5.96
C VAL A 339 15.35 23.80 -5.19
N ASP A 340 16.56 24.35 -5.06
CA ASP A 340 17.65 23.67 -4.36
C ASP A 340 17.37 23.53 -2.85
N GLU A 341 16.88 24.60 -2.22
CA GLU A 341 16.49 24.54 -0.80
C GLU A 341 15.22 23.68 -0.60
N ALA A 342 14.28 23.70 -1.55
CA ALA A 342 13.12 22.82 -1.50
C ALA A 342 13.54 21.34 -1.54
N ILE A 343 14.45 20.97 -2.43
CA ILE A 343 15.00 19.61 -2.53
C ILE A 343 15.74 19.23 -1.24
N ALA A 344 16.56 20.12 -0.70
CA ALA A 344 17.27 19.87 0.55
C ALA A 344 16.29 19.65 1.71
N HIS A 345 15.27 20.50 1.85
CA HIS A 345 14.23 20.33 2.87
C HIS A 345 13.51 18.99 2.74
N ILE A 346 13.13 18.58 1.51
CA ILE A 346 12.48 17.29 1.26
C ILE A 346 13.40 16.12 1.64
N HIS A 347 14.71 16.23 1.38
CA HIS A 347 15.67 15.19 1.77
C HIS A 347 15.85 15.08 3.28
N ASP A 348 15.79 16.21 4.00
CA ASP A 348 16.00 16.25 5.44
C ASP A 348 14.74 15.82 6.23
N HIS A 349 13.54 16.13 5.73
CA HIS A 349 12.28 15.98 6.45
C HIS A 349 11.28 15.02 5.79
N GLY A 350 11.45 14.70 4.50
CA GLY A 350 10.51 13.85 3.75
C GLY A 350 10.60 12.37 4.11
N SER A 351 9.48 11.68 3.98
CA SER A 351 9.36 10.25 4.20
C SER A 351 9.69 9.38 2.99
N HIS A 352 10.19 9.97 1.90
CA HIS A 352 10.41 9.33 0.60
C HIS A 352 9.13 8.75 -0.04
N HIS A 353 7.96 9.23 0.36
CA HIS A 353 6.68 8.73 -0.14
C HIS A 353 6.30 9.44 -1.44
N THR A 354 5.83 10.69 -1.37
CA THR A 354 5.30 11.41 -2.54
C THR A 354 5.56 12.91 -2.42
N ASP A 355 6.26 13.50 -3.40
CA ASP A 355 6.52 14.93 -3.42
C ASP A 355 6.18 15.52 -4.78
N ALA A 356 5.73 16.78 -4.80
CA ALA A 356 5.27 17.46 -5.98
C ALA A 356 5.89 18.85 -6.14
N ILE A 357 6.13 19.23 -7.40
CA ILE A 357 6.46 20.60 -7.79
C ILE A 357 5.34 21.18 -8.65
N VAL A 358 5.02 22.45 -8.43
CA VAL A 358 4.16 23.24 -9.33
C VAL A 358 4.98 24.33 -9.97
N THR A 359 5.16 24.27 -11.30
CA THR A 359 5.96 25.22 -12.09
C THR A 359 5.63 25.15 -13.57
N ASP A 360 5.74 26.27 -14.27
CA ASP A 360 5.73 26.33 -15.73
C ASP A 360 7.16 26.32 -16.34
N ASP A 361 8.20 26.31 -15.50
CA ASP A 361 9.60 26.17 -15.95
C ASP A 361 10.01 24.70 -16.03
N GLU A 362 10.15 24.19 -17.26
CA GLU A 362 10.55 22.79 -17.51
C GLU A 362 11.94 22.42 -16.97
N ALA A 363 12.88 23.38 -16.91
CA ALA A 363 14.22 23.09 -16.41
C ALA A 363 14.20 22.86 -14.90
N THR A 364 13.48 23.70 -14.17
CA THR A 364 13.25 23.56 -12.72
C THR A 364 12.46 22.28 -12.42
N ALA A 365 11.39 21.99 -13.20
CA ALA A 365 10.63 20.76 -13.07
C ALA A 365 11.51 19.52 -13.23
N ARG A 366 12.33 19.47 -14.29
CA ARG A 366 13.25 18.35 -14.54
C ARG A 366 14.24 18.17 -13.40
N LYS A 367 14.83 19.26 -12.91
CA LYS A 367 15.76 19.22 -11.78
C LYS A 367 15.11 18.62 -10.54
N PHE A 368 13.88 19.04 -10.21
CA PHE A 368 13.14 18.50 -9.09
C PHE A 368 12.84 17.01 -9.27
N LEU A 369 12.31 16.62 -10.43
CA LEU A 369 11.99 15.22 -10.75
C LEU A 369 13.22 14.29 -10.70
N ASP A 370 14.40 14.80 -11.10
CA ASP A 370 15.63 14.01 -11.13
C ASP A 370 16.31 13.91 -9.75
N GLN A 371 16.15 14.93 -8.89
CA GLN A 371 16.93 15.03 -7.65
C GLN A 371 16.14 14.67 -6.39
N VAL A 372 14.82 14.80 -6.38
CA VAL A 372 14.01 14.34 -5.25
C VAL A 372 13.94 12.81 -5.25
N ASP A 373 14.40 12.20 -4.16
CA ASP A 373 14.46 10.75 -4.02
C ASP A 373 13.22 10.20 -3.27
N SER A 374 12.05 10.40 -3.85
CA SER A 374 10.80 9.82 -3.34
C SER A 374 10.27 8.73 -4.26
N ALA A 375 9.41 7.87 -3.73
CA ALA A 375 8.81 6.78 -4.49
C ALA A 375 7.95 7.31 -5.65
N ILE A 376 7.33 8.47 -5.43
CA ILE A 376 6.51 9.17 -6.43
C ILE A 376 6.93 10.64 -6.42
N VAL A 377 7.33 11.15 -7.57
CA VAL A 377 7.67 12.57 -7.76
C VAL A 377 6.81 13.13 -8.88
N LEU A 378 6.10 14.22 -8.61
CA LEU A 378 5.06 14.75 -9.48
C LEU A 378 5.39 16.16 -9.97
N HIS A 379 5.09 16.42 -11.23
CA HIS A 379 5.11 17.76 -11.81
C HIS A 379 3.69 18.17 -12.18
N ASN A 380 3.22 19.30 -11.64
CA ASN A 380 1.91 19.88 -11.90
C ASN A 380 0.74 18.92 -11.64
N ALA A 381 0.87 18.09 -10.61
CA ALA A 381 -0.17 17.14 -10.19
C ALA A 381 -0.24 17.05 -8.66
N SER A 382 -1.44 16.72 -8.14
CA SER A 382 -1.68 16.55 -6.71
C SER A 382 -1.01 15.28 -6.18
N THR A 383 -0.46 15.34 -4.97
CA THR A 383 0.09 14.16 -4.27
C THR A 383 -0.97 13.09 -4.00
N GLN A 384 -2.26 13.43 -4.06
CA GLN A 384 -3.39 12.49 -3.96
C GLN A 384 -3.49 11.48 -5.11
N PHE A 385 -2.70 11.65 -6.18
CA PHE A 385 -2.55 10.64 -7.23
C PHE A 385 -1.65 9.47 -6.82
N ALA A 386 -1.03 9.50 -5.64
CA ALA A 386 -0.28 8.38 -5.07
C ALA A 386 -1.21 7.22 -4.69
N ASP A 387 -1.69 6.50 -5.69
CA ASP A 387 -2.69 5.42 -5.58
C ASP A 387 -2.55 4.46 -6.77
N GLY A 388 -2.61 3.16 -6.52
CA GLY A 388 -2.43 2.14 -7.57
C GLY A 388 -3.55 2.14 -8.62
N GLY A 389 -4.77 2.57 -8.27
CA GLY A 389 -5.87 2.75 -9.22
C GLY A 389 -5.57 3.90 -10.17
N GLU A 390 -5.14 5.05 -9.64
CA GLU A 390 -4.78 6.25 -10.41
C GLU A 390 -3.55 6.00 -11.31
N PHE A 391 -2.62 5.14 -10.87
CA PHE A 391 -1.45 4.72 -11.67
C PHE A 391 -1.80 3.69 -12.76
N GLY A 392 -3.05 3.26 -12.85
CA GLY A 392 -3.48 2.28 -13.84
C GLY A 392 -3.09 0.84 -13.49
N PHE A 393 -2.67 0.57 -12.25
CA PHE A 393 -2.36 -0.78 -11.77
C PHE A 393 -3.63 -1.56 -11.37
N GLY A 394 -4.78 -0.89 -11.34
CA GLY A 394 -6.08 -1.43 -10.97
C GLY A 394 -6.29 -1.64 -9.48
N ALA A 395 -5.27 -2.09 -8.76
CA ALA A 395 -5.28 -2.27 -7.31
C ALA A 395 -3.85 -2.28 -6.76
N GLU A 396 -3.71 -2.02 -5.46
CA GLU A 396 -2.44 -2.13 -4.74
C GLU A 396 -2.60 -2.84 -3.40
N ILE A 397 -1.55 -3.51 -2.95
CA ILE A 397 -1.48 -4.08 -1.61
C ILE A 397 -0.98 -3.05 -0.57
N GLY A 398 -0.40 -1.96 -1.03
CA GLY A 398 0.15 -0.84 -0.29
C GLY A 398 1.15 -0.07 -1.13
N ILE A 399 1.69 1.01 -0.58
CA ILE A 399 2.78 1.79 -1.16
C ILE A 399 4.07 1.43 -0.43
N ALA A 400 5.17 1.29 -1.17
CA ALA A 400 6.49 1.00 -0.62
C ALA A 400 7.44 2.16 -0.89
N THR A 401 8.09 2.70 0.15
CA THR A 401 9.07 3.78 0.02
C THR A 401 10.51 3.28 -0.10
N GLY A 402 10.77 2.05 0.37
CA GLY A 402 12.09 1.43 0.32
C GLY A 402 12.58 1.14 -1.10
N LYS A 403 13.90 1.25 -1.32
CA LYS A 403 14.54 0.98 -2.61
C LYS A 403 14.78 -0.53 -2.81
N PHE A 404 13.70 -1.26 -3.05
CA PHE A 404 13.73 -2.67 -3.39
C PHE A 404 13.34 -2.87 -4.86
N HIS A 405 13.00 -4.10 -5.32
CA HIS A 405 12.60 -4.32 -6.72
C HIS A 405 11.25 -3.68 -7.08
N ALA A 406 10.43 -3.32 -6.09
CA ALA A 406 9.22 -2.53 -6.22
C ALA A 406 9.27 -1.33 -5.28
N ARG A 407 8.91 -0.16 -5.78
CA ARG A 407 8.83 1.11 -5.06
C ARG A 407 7.62 1.89 -5.56
N GLY A 408 6.93 2.63 -4.71
CA GLY A 408 5.64 3.24 -5.01
C GLY A 408 4.48 2.26 -4.81
N PRO A 409 3.35 2.42 -5.51
CA PRO A 409 2.20 1.51 -5.40
C PRO A 409 2.57 0.08 -5.78
N VAL A 410 2.28 -0.88 -4.90
CA VAL A 410 2.61 -2.30 -5.09
C VAL A 410 1.38 -3.03 -5.62
N GLY A 411 1.24 -3.08 -6.94
CA GLY A 411 0.19 -3.80 -7.65
C GLY A 411 0.57 -5.25 -7.99
N ALA A 412 -0.21 -5.88 -8.87
CA ALA A 412 0.01 -7.27 -9.26
C ALA A 412 1.37 -7.50 -9.93
N GLU A 413 1.85 -6.55 -10.73
CA GLU A 413 3.15 -6.64 -11.40
C GLU A 413 4.31 -6.54 -10.41
N GLN A 414 4.21 -5.63 -9.43
CA GLN A 414 5.23 -5.40 -8.40
C GLN A 414 5.33 -6.57 -7.40
N LEU A 415 4.26 -7.38 -7.28
CA LEU A 415 4.28 -8.65 -6.53
C LEU A 415 4.93 -9.80 -7.32
N THR A 416 5.71 -9.49 -8.36
CA THR A 416 6.51 -10.45 -9.13
C THR A 416 7.98 -10.02 -9.14
N SER A 417 8.86 -11.00 -9.31
CA SER A 417 10.26 -10.82 -9.65
C SER A 417 10.49 -11.40 -11.05
N PHE A 418 11.70 -11.77 -11.38
CA PHE A 418 12.01 -12.37 -12.67
C PHE A 418 13.00 -13.54 -12.52
N LYS A 419 13.00 -14.42 -13.54
CA LYS A 419 14.06 -15.40 -13.77
C LYS A 419 14.53 -15.31 -15.21
N TYR A 420 15.72 -15.84 -15.47
CA TYR A 420 16.23 -15.95 -16.82
C TYR A 420 15.95 -17.33 -17.39
N ARG A 421 15.44 -17.40 -18.62
CA ARG A 421 15.40 -18.60 -19.45
C ARG A 421 16.49 -18.48 -20.49
N VAL A 422 17.35 -19.48 -20.56
CA VAL A 422 18.46 -19.51 -21.51
C VAL A 422 18.24 -20.65 -22.48
N HIS A 423 18.16 -20.32 -23.75
CA HIS A 423 18.02 -21.31 -24.85
C HIS A 423 19.34 -21.41 -25.58
N GLY A 424 19.91 -22.59 -25.54
CA GLY A 424 21.17 -22.92 -26.20
C GLY A 424 21.03 -24.12 -27.15
N THR A 425 22.08 -24.42 -27.88
CA THR A 425 22.21 -25.56 -28.80
C THR A 425 23.47 -26.40 -28.52
N GLY A 426 23.92 -26.41 -27.25
CA GLY A 426 25.09 -27.16 -26.83
C GLY A 426 26.35 -26.32 -26.56
N GLN A 427 26.18 -25.00 -26.38
CA GLN A 427 27.30 -24.09 -26.04
C GLN A 427 27.93 -24.49 -24.69
N ILE A 428 29.25 -24.52 -24.66
CA ILE A 428 30.06 -24.70 -23.47
C ILE A 428 30.83 -23.40 -23.19
N ARG A 429 31.18 -23.18 -21.95
CA ARG A 429 32.10 -22.11 -21.58
C ARG A 429 33.51 -22.64 -21.66
N PRO A 430 34.45 -21.96 -22.41
CA PRO A 430 35.85 -22.38 -22.51
C PRO A 430 36.56 -22.26 -21.15
#